data_bfedc1548885b5d03531e64c66deb96d
#
_entry.id   bfedc1548885b5d03531e64c66deb96d
#
_cell.length_a   1.000
_cell.length_b   1.000
_cell.length_c   1.000
_cell.angle_alpha   90.00
_cell.angle_beta   90.00
_cell.angle_gamma   90.00
#
_symmetry.space_group_name_H-M   'P 1'
#
loop_
_entity.id
_entity.type
_entity.pdbx_description
1 polymer ?
#
loop_
_entity_poly.entity_id
_entity_poly.type
_entity_poly.pdbx_seq_one_letter_code
_entity_poly.pdbx_strand_id
1 'polypeptide(L)'
;MQDAVIDGLITNLVVNGVEVTEYVEAELDRRHPVRVLIRSEDLADLREASRQLHAGWAATIERIRRTPGIERRSVNDEWSAAQTMRHLVFVHDSWFRRCCLGSTELFTPMGIGTTVEPTVERTGLTSRSIRPSTRS
;
A
#
# COMPACT_ATOMS: atom_id res chain seq x y z
N MET A 1 -28.39 15.36 -4.42
CA MET A 1 -27.78 14.13 -4.99
C MET A 1 -26.67 13.73 -4.05
N GLN A 2 -26.67 12.51 -3.55
CA GLN A 2 -25.60 12.04 -2.67
C GLN A 2 -24.66 11.17 -3.52
N ASP A 3 -23.38 11.51 -3.50
CA ASP A 3 -22.34 10.71 -4.15
C ASP A 3 -21.90 9.60 -3.20
N ALA A 4 -21.72 8.39 -3.71
CA ALA A 4 -21.11 7.27 -3.00
C ALA A 4 -19.82 6.86 -3.70
N VAL A 5 -18.73 6.81 -2.94
CA VAL A 5 -17.45 6.27 -3.40
C VAL A 5 -17.19 4.98 -2.63
N ILE A 6 -16.91 3.90 -3.35
CA ILE A 6 -16.65 2.59 -2.78
C ILE A 6 -15.29 2.11 -3.31
N ASP A 7 -14.31 2.00 -2.42
CA ASP A 7 -12.97 1.50 -2.70
C ASP A 7 -12.70 0.24 -1.89
N GLY A 8 -12.10 -0.76 -2.50
CA GLY A 8 -11.72 -2.00 -1.83
C GLY A 8 -11.88 -3.25 -2.70
N LEU A 9 -11.64 -4.41 -2.09
CA LEU A 9 -11.89 -5.70 -2.71
C LEU A 9 -13.38 -6.04 -2.55
N ILE A 10 -14.11 -6.02 -3.65
CA ILE A 10 -15.56 -6.26 -3.68
C ILE A 10 -15.82 -7.57 -4.40
N THR A 11 -16.43 -8.53 -3.70
CA THR A 11 -16.78 -9.84 -4.27
C THR A 11 -18.20 -9.93 -4.80
N ASN A 12 -19.08 -9.02 -4.36
CA ASN A 12 -20.46 -8.94 -4.83
C ASN A 12 -20.98 -7.52 -4.59
N LEU A 13 -21.15 -6.75 -5.67
CA LEU A 13 -21.69 -5.40 -5.62
C LEU A 13 -23.09 -5.38 -6.24
N VAL A 14 -24.09 -5.10 -5.42
CA VAL A 14 -25.47 -4.95 -5.87
C VAL A 14 -25.92 -3.51 -5.68
N VAL A 15 -26.34 -2.85 -6.76
CA VAL A 15 -26.84 -1.47 -6.75
C VAL A 15 -28.30 -1.49 -7.20
N ASN A 16 -29.21 -1.04 -6.35
CA ASN A 16 -30.65 -1.05 -6.60
C ASN A 16 -31.20 -2.41 -7.07
N GLY A 17 -30.67 -3.51 -6.51
CA GLY A 17 -31.06 -4.87 -6.88
C GLY A 17 -30.40 -5.42 -8.14
N VAL A 18 -29.49 -4.69 -8.76
CA VAL A 18 -28.71 -5.13 -9.93
C VAL A 18 -27.29 -5.47 -9.51
N GLU A 19 -26.83 -6.69 -9.80
CA GLU A 19 -25.45 -7.10 -9.62
C GLU A 19 -24.57 -6.42 -10.68
N VAL A 20 -23.51 -5.73 -10.26
CA VAL A 20 -22.65 -4.91 -11.15
C VAL A 20 -21.16 -5.24 -11.03
N THR A 21 -20.78 -6.28 -10.28
CA THR A 21 -19.37 -6.64 -10.06
C THR A 21 -18.66 -6.92 -11.37
N GLU A 22 -19.24 -7.75 -12.24
CA GLU A 22 -18.63 -8.09 -13.53
C GLU A 22 -18.43 -6.86 -14.42
N TYR A 23 -19.40 -5.94 -14.42
CA TYR A 23 -19.28 -4.68 -15.17
C TYR A 23 -18.10 -3.83 -14.63
N VAL A 24 -17.99 -3.71 -13.30
CA VAL A 24 -16.91 -2.94 -12.67
C VAL A 24 -15.56 -3.59 -12.96
N GLU A 25 -15.44 -4.91 -12.85
CA GLU A 25 -14.22 -5.65 -13.17
C GLU A 25 -13.80 -5.48 -14.63
N ALA A 26 -14.74 -5.61 -15.57
CA ALA A 26 -14.48 -5.41 -17.00
C ALA A 26 -14.00 -3.98 -17.29
N GLU A 27 -14.63 -2.97 -16.66
CA GLU A 27 -14.23 -1.57 -16.84
C GLU A 27 -12.85 -1.29 -16.21
N LEU A 28 -12.52 -1.90 -15.07
CA LEU A 28 -11.19 -1.82 -14.47
C LEU A 28 -10.12 -2.46 -15.36
N ASP A 29 -10.42 -3.60 -15.97
CA ASP A 29 -9.50 -4.25 -16.92
C ASP A 29 -9.30 -3.41 -18.18
N ARG A 30 -10.35 -2.76 -18.68
CA ARG A 30 -10.24 -1.84 -19.80
C ARG A 30 -9.37 -0.63 -19.48
N ARG A 31 -9.50 -0.07 -18.27
CA ARG A 31 -8.71 1.10 -17.81
C ARG A 31 -7.27 0.72 -17.47
N HIS A 32 -7.06 -0.50 -17.00
CA HIS A 32 -5.80 -1.00 -16.51
C HIS A 32 -5.44 -2.37 -17.12
N PRO A 33 -5.09 -2.45 -18.41
CA PRO A 33 -4.88 -3.72 -19.12
C PRO A 33 -3.85 -4.64 -18.47
N VAL A 34 -2.91 -4.11 -17.70
CA VAL A 34 -1.93 -4.90 -16.94
C VAL A 34 -2.59 -5.88 -15.97
N ARG A 35 -3.81 -5.61 -15.49
CA ARG A 35 -4.57 -6.51 -14.62
C ARG A 35 -4.85 -7.86 -15.29
N VAL A 36 -5.15 -7.85 -16.58
CA VAL A 36 -5.38 -9.08 -17.37
C VAL A 36 -4.07 -9.87 -17.50
N LEU A 37 -2.97 -9.18 -17.81
CA LEU A 37 -1.65 -9.80 -17.96
C LEU A 37 -1.16 -10.45 -16.64
N ILE A 38 -1.40 -9.82 -15.50
CA ILE A 38 -1.00 -10.37 -14.18
C ILE A 38 -1.75 -11.68 -13.86
N ARG A 39 -2.98 -11.85 -14.36
CA ARG A 39 -3.80 -13.03 -14.13
C ARG A 39 -3.60 -14.13 -15.19
N SER A 40 -2.79 -13.87 -16.21
CA SER A 40 -2.48 -14.82 -17.26
C SER A 40 -1.57 -15.95 -16.74
N GLU A 41 -1.75 -17.16 -17.28
CA GLU A 41 -0.84 -18.29 -17.07
C GLU A 41 0.30 -18.32 -18.12
N ASP A 42 0.24 -17.44 -19.11
CA ASP A 42 1.27 -17.33 -20.14
C ASP A 42 2.48 -16.54 -19.62
N LEU A 43 3.65 -17.13 -19.78
CA LEU A 43 4.90 -16.52 -19.34
C LEU A 43 5.26 -15.23 -20.11
N ALA A 44 4.84 -15.11 -21.36
CA ALA A 44 5.06 -13.90 -22.15
C ALA A 44 4.21 -12.74 -21.60
N ASP A 45 2.95 -12.99 -21.25
CA ASP A 45 2.07 -12.02 -20.63
C ASP A 45 2.61 -11.57 -19.26
N LEU A 46 3.06 -12.51 -18.43
CA LEU A 46 3.64 -12.19 -17.12
C LEU A 46 4.92 -11.34 -17.23
N ARG A 47 5.76 -11.60 -18.23
CA ARG A 47 6.94 -10.77 -18.52
C ARG A 47 6.55 -9.37 -18.97
N GLU A 48 5.54 -9.26 -19.80
CA GLU A 48 5.01 -7.97 -20.25
C GLU A 48 4.38 -7.21 -19.09
N ALA A 49 3.60 -7.88 -18.23
CA ALA A 49 3.07 -7.27 -16.99
C ALA A 49 4.20 -6.72 -16.12
N SER A 50 5.25 -7.52 -15.88
CA SER A 50 6.43 -7.09 -15.12
C SER A 50 7.08 -5.85 -15.73
N ARG A 51 7.26 -5.82 -17.04
CA ARG A 51 7.83 -4.67 -17.73
C ARG A 51 6.99 -3.41 -17.56
N GLN A 52 5.66 -3.52 -17.69
CA GLN A 52 4.73 -2.40 -17.52
C GLN A 52 4.72 -1.89 -16.07
N LEU A 53 4.72 -2.79 -15.09
CA LEU A 53 4.77 -2.42 -13.67
C LEU A 53 6.08 -1.69 -13.33
N HIS A 54 7.22 -2.17 -13.83
CA HIS A 54 8.50 -1.49 -13.63
C HIS A 54 8.50 -0.08 -14.23
N ALA A 55 7.95 0.09 -15.44
CA ALA A 55 7.84 1.40 -16.06
C ALA A 55 6.95 2.36 -15.25
N GLY A 56 5.81 1.86 -14.73
CA GLY A 56 4.91 2.62 -13.86
C GLY A 56 5.59 3.05 -12.55
N TRP A 57 6.33 2.13 -11.92
CA TRP A 57 7.11 2.44 -10.72
C TRP A 57 8.20 3.48 -10.99
N ALA A 58 8.93 3.36 -12.10
CA ALA A 58 9.96 4.35 -12.48
C ALA A 58 9.37 5.75 -12.62
N ALA A 59 8.21 5.87 -13.28
CA ALA A 59 7.50 7.14 -13.42
C ALA A 59 7.04 7.71 -12.06
N THR A 60 6.56 6.86 -11.16
CA THR A 60 6.14 7.23 -9.81
C THR A 60 7.31 7.73 -8.98
N ILE A 61 8.44 7.02 -9.00
CA ILE A 61 9.66 7.40 -8.29
C ILE A 61 10.17 8.76 -8.80
N GLU A 62 10.14 8.97 -10.10
CA GLU A 62 10.56 10.25 -10.69
C GLU A 62 9.67 11.40 -10.24
N ARG A 63 8.35 11.19 -10.15
CA ARG A 63 7.42 12.18 -9.60
C ARG A 63 7.72 12.49 -8.13
N ILE A 64 8.00 11.48 -7.32
CA ILE A 64 8.39 11.64 -5.92
C ILE A 64 9.65 12.48 -5.80
N ARG A 65 10.68 12.20 -6.61
CA ARG A 65 11.95 12.96 -6.62
C ARG A 65 11.77 14.45 -6.94
N ARG A 66 10.81 14.76 -7.80
CA ARG A 66 10.49 16.16 -8.19
C ARG A 66 9.67 16.93 -7.17
N THR A 67 9.10 16.27 -6.19
CA THR A 67 8.20 16.88 -5.20
C THR A 67 8.73 16.64 -3.79
N PRO A 68 9.58 17.53 -3.26
CA PRO A 68 10.17 17.34 -1.94
C PRO A 68 9.13 17.13 -0.83
N GLY A 69 9.35 16.14 0.02
CA GLY A 69 8.50 15.83 1.16
C GLY A 69 7.26 14.97 0.85
N ILE A 70 6.93 14.75 -0.43
CA ILE A 70 5.77 13.94 -0.81
C ILE A 70 5.95 12.47 -0.41
N GLU A 71 7.20 12.00 -0.33
CA GLU A 71 7.54 10.63 0.04
C GLU A 71 7.06 10.26 1.44
N ARG A 72 6.92 11.25 2.33
CA ARG A 72 6.50 11.07 3.74
C ARG A 72 5.05 11.48 3.98
N ARG A 73 4.41 12.05 2.99
CA ARG A 73 3.02 12.52 3.11
C ARG A 73 2.06 11.35 3.10
N SER A 74 1.29 11.20 4.17
CA SER A 74 0.11 10.33 4.22
C SER A 74 -1.11 11.08 3.66
N VAL A 75 -2.01 10.33 3.04
CA VAL A 75 -3.32 10.83 2.55
C VAL A 75 -4.38 9.89 3.08
N ASN A 76 -5.41 10.43 3.72
CA ASN A 76 -6.53 9.66 4.32
C ASN A 76 -6.05 8.57 5.30
N ASP A 77 -5.05 8.86 6.11
CA ASP A 77 -4.42 7.93 7.06
C ASP A 77 -3.81 6.66 6.44
N GLU A 78 -3.67 6.64 5.12
CA GLU A 78 -3.00 5.58 4.39
C GLU A 78 -1.46 5.71 4.48
N TRP A 79 -0.76 4.66 4.13
CA TRP A 79 0.69 4.67 4.12
C TRP A 79 1.25 5.71 3.15
N SER A 80 2.28 6.40 3.58
CA SER A 80 3.08 7.25 2.70
C SER A 80 3.82 6.42 1.65
N ALA A 81 4.24 7.05 0.56
CA ALA A 81 5.03 6.38 -0.47
C ALA A 81 6.29 5.71 0.08
N ALA A 82 6.98 6.34 1.04
CA ALA A 82 8.15 5.76 1.69
C ALA A 82 7.80 4.49 2.51
N GLN A 83 6.69 4.49 3.24
CA GLN A 83 6.22 3.31 3.98
C GLN A 83 5.83 2.17 3.02
N THR A 84 5.10 2.48 1.96
CA THR A 84 4.74 1.50 0.93
C THR A 84 5.98 0.85 0.30
N MET A 85 6.97 1.66 -0.10
CA MET A 85 8.22 1.15 -0.68
C MET A 85 8.99 0.25 0.29
N ARG A 86 9.08 0.63 1.54
CA ARG A 86 9.72 -0.16 2.59
C ARG A 86 8.97 -1.47 2.85
N HIS A 87 7.65 -1.45 2.79
CA HIS A 87 6.85 -2.67 2.89
C HIS A 87 7.09 -3.60 1.69
N LEU A 88 7.18 -3.07 0.48
CA LEU A 88 7.51 -3.88 -0.71
C LEU A 88 8.88 -4.55 -0.60
N VAL A 89 9.88 -3.90 0.01
CA VAL A 89 11.17 -4.53 0.33
C VAL A 89 10.99 -5.72 1.27
N PHE A 90 10.20 -5.56 2.34
CA PHE A 90 9.89 -6.64 3.26
C PHE A 90 9.15 -7.80 2.58
N VAL A 91 8.16 -7.50 1.75
CA VAL A 91 7.41 -8.50 0.97
C VAL A 91 8.34 -9.27 0.03
N HIS A 92 9.23 -8.59 -0.67
CA HIS A 92 10.22 -9.21 -1.55
C HIS A 92 11.15 -10.15 -0.76
N ASP A 93 11.67 -9.72 0.39
CA ASP A 93 12.53 -10.55 1.22
C ASP A 93 11.78 -11.76 1.79
N SER A 94 10.52 -11.57 2.22
CA SER A 94 9.72 -12.64 2.80
C SER A 94 9.33 -13.71 1.77
N TRP A 95 8.73 -13.27 0.68
CA TRP A 95 8.10 -14.19 -0.26
C TRP A 95 9.05 -14.65 -1.36
N PHE A 96 9.76 -13.74 -2.00
CA PHE A 96 10.62 -14.12 -3.11
C PHE A 96 11.95 -14.70 -2.62
N ARG A 97 12.72 -13.96 -1.82
CA ARG A 97 14.03 -14.44 -1.38
C ARG A 97 13.94 -15.67 -0.49
N ARG A 98 13.08 -15.66 0.53
CA ARG A 98 13.03 -16.76 1.50
C ARG A 98 12.17 -17.93 1.00
N CYS A 99 10.95 -17.69 0.54
CA CYS A 99 10.06 -18.78 0.15
C CYS A 99 10.39 -19.37 -1.21
N CYS A 100 10.72 -18.54 -2.22
CA CYS A 100 10.99 -19.04 -3.57
C CYS A 100 12.44 -19.44 -3.77
N LEU A 101 13.40 -18.65 -3.26
CA LEU A 101 14.84 -18.89 -3.46
C LEU A 101 15.52 -19.60 -2.27
N GLY A 102 14.81 -19.86 -1.17
CA GLY A 102 15.35 -20.53 0.01
C GLY A 102 16.46 -19.74 0.72
N SER A 103 16.54 -18.42 0.57
CA SER A 103 17.56 -17.58 1.19
C SER A 103 17.47 -17.64 2.72
N THR A 104 18.60 -17.86 3.37
CA THR A 104 18.77 -17.80 4.84
C THR A 104 19.28 -16.45 5.31
N GLU A 105 19.56 -15.51 4.41
CA GLU A 105 20.04 -14.18 4.76
C GLU A 105 19.00 -13.40 5.58
N LEU A 106 19.51 -12.47 6.38
CA LEU A 106 18.69 -11.57 7.17
C LEU A 106 17.82 -10.69 6.26
N PHE A 107 16.68 -10.27 6.80
CA PHE A 107 15.83 -9.27 6.12
C PHE A 107 16.58 -7.96 5.94
N THR A 108 16.30 -7.28 4.84
CA THR A 108 16.82 -5.94 4.58
C THR A 108 16.36 -4.99 5.69
N PRO A 109 17.25 -4.29 6.40
CA PRO A 109 16.87 -3.45 7.55
C PRO A 109 15.89 -2.32 7.24
N MET A 110 15.77 -1.93 5.96
CA MET A 110 14.82 -0.91 5.53
C MET A 110 13.40 -1.46 5.37
N GLY A 111 13.21 -2.77 5.31
CA GLY A 111 11.89 -3.40 5.19
C GLY A 111 11.06 -3.16 6.45
N ILE A 112 9.75 -2.95 6.28
CA ILE A 112 8.78 -2.86 7.38
C ILE A 112 7.64 -3.84 7.15
N GLY A 113 7.28 -4.59 8.20
CA GLY A 113 6.09 -5.45 8.19
C GLY A 113 4.78 -4.63 8.27
N THR A 114 3.66 -5.33 8.21
CA THR A 114 2.31 -4.71 8.27
C THR A 114 1.94 -4.13 9.63
N THR A 115 2.66 -4.49 10.70
CA THR A 115 2.41 -4.08 12.09
C THR A 115 3.28 -2.88 12.50
N VAL A 116 3.45 -1.89 11.67
CA VAL A 116 4.03 -0.62 12.14
C VAL A 116 2.89 0.21 12.69
N GLU A 117 2.72 0.17 14.02
CA GLU A 117 1.99 1.23 14.72
C GLU A 117 2.56 2.57 14.26
N PRO A 118 1.74 3.54 13.85
CA PRO A 118 2.25 4.87 13.56
C PRO A 118 2.91 5.38 14.84
N THR A 119 4.21 5.62 14.79
CA THR A 119 4.94 6.28 15.87
C THR A 119 4.38 7.70 15.94
N VAL A 120 3.40 7.90 16.78
CA VAL A 120 2.96 9.23 17.20
C VAL A 120 4.17 9.82 17.91
N GLU A 121 4.88 10.73 17.28
CA GLU A 121 5.81 11.63 17.98
C GLU A 121 4.97 12.31 19.07
N ARG A 122 5.13 11.82 20.29
CA ARG A 122 4.60 12.49 21.49
C ARG A 122 5.38 13.79 21.63
N THR A 123 4.91 14.81 20.95
CA THR A 123 5.29 16.20 21.25
C THR A 123 5.03 16.42 22.73
N GLY A 124 6.13 16.70 23.47
CA GLY A 124 6.15 16.75 24.92
C GLY A 124 5.05 17.62 25.54
N LEU A 125 4.12 16.96 26.17
CA LEU A 125 3.29 17.54 27.24
C LEU A 125 3.80 16.97 28.55
N THR A 126 4.68 17.72 29.19
CA THR A 126 5.07 17.53 30.59
C THR A 126 3.83 17.50 31.47
N SER A 127 3.51 16.32 31.98
CA SER A 127 2.50 16.16 33.01
C SER A 127 2.98 16.88 34.29
N ARG A 128 2.38 18.04 34.57
CA ARG A 128 2.51 18.68 35.88
C ARG A 128 1.80 17.78 36.90
N SER A 129 2.62 17.13 37.73
CA SER A 129 2.17 16.44 38.94
C SER A 129 1.45 17.41 39.85
N ILE A 130 0.15 17.24 40.02
CA ILE A 130 -0.64 17.91 41.07
C ILE A 130 -0.49 17.04 42.33
N ARG A 131 0.25 17.53 43.32
CA ARG A 131 0.28 16.94 44.67
C ARG A 131 -1.05 17.25 45.39
N PRO A 132 -1.68 16.28 46.04
CA PRO A 132 -2.80 16.58 46.90
C PRO A 132 -2.30 17.26 48.21
N SER A 133 -2.90 18.40 48.53
CA SER A 133 -2.70 19.09 49.77
C SER A 133 -3.48 18.38 50.89
N THR A 134 -2.75 17.78 51.86
CA THR A 134 -3.31 17.35 53.14
C THR A 134 -3.52 18.58 54.01
N ARG A 135 -4.75 18.88 54.35
CA ARG A 135 -5.09 19.76 55.49
C ARG A 135 -5.46 18.88 56.67
N SER A 136 -4.79 19.20 57.79
CA SER A 136 -5.11 18.84 59.19
C SER A 136 -6.44 19.39 59.61
#